data_769e4d39027858bff5e262eae0fff890
#
_entry.id   769e4d39027858bff5e262eae0fff890
#
_cell.length_a   1.000
_cell.length_b   1.000
_cell.length_c   1.000
_cell.angle_alpha   90.00
_cell.angle_beta   90.00
_cell.angle_gamma   90.00
#
_symmetry.space_group_name_H-M   'P 1'
#
loop_
_entity.id
_entity.type
_entity.pdbx_description
1 polymer ?
#
loop_
_entity_poly.entity_id
_entity_poly.type
_entity_poly.pdbx_seq_one_letter_code
_entity_poly.pdbx_strand_id
1 'polypeptide(L)'
;MGWKGSGNNRPVTAASAEHQPVPVVDIDSLWVRFGTVDAVRGIDLQVLPGAATALLGRNGAGKSTTMRVLAGVIPPTEGRVHVAGLDIRTETLAVKRVTGYCPDVGGLVPRATPWEHLQLAAKLRRMPTGWEDRARDLLERFDLGGVAHRVTGGFSHGMGRRMSVILASFHQPRVVLLDEPFDGVDPLGVEATLEVIADARAHGSAVLVSTHLRELAVQACQHAIVLRGGSAVGEMPAAEIGGEDGARLYRSLLDEAGRVPEA
;
A
#
# COMPACT_ATOMS: atom_id res chain seq x y z
N MET A 1 -44.72 -34.85 -51.93
CA MET A 1 -44.47 -33.41 -51.69
C MET A 1 -43.65 -33.29 -50.44
N GLY A 2 -42.38 -33.04 -50.61
CA GLY A 2 -41.42 -32.99 -49.50
C GLY A 2 -41.18 -31.58 -49.04
N TRP A 3 -41.16 -31.35 -47.75
CA TRP A 3 -40.72 -30.10 -47.11
C TRP A 3 -39.34 -30.31 -46.50
N LYS A 4 -38.34 -29.58 -47.08
CA LYS A 4 -36.96 -29.51 -46.55
C LYS A 4 -36.91 -28.38 -45.57
N GLY A 5 -36.71 -28.67 -44.29
CA GLY A 5 -36.34 -27.71 -43.25
C GLY A 5 -34.81 -27.58 -43.18
N SER A 6 -34.28 -26.42 -43.59
CA SER A 6 -32.88 -26.06 -43.43
C SER A 6 -32.64 -25.60 -42.00
N GLY A 7 -32.05 -26.44 -41.16
CA GLY A 7 -31.56 -26.08 -39.85
C GLY A 7 -30.27 -25.26 -39.96
N ASN A 8 -30.37 -23.95 -39.64
CA ASN A 8 -29.21 -23.05 -39.57
C ASN A 8 -28.56 -23.19 -38.19
N ASN A 9 -27.61 -24.10 -38.06
CA ASN A 9 -26.84 -24.35 -36.84
C ASN A 9 -25.69 -23.36 -36.81
N ARG A 10 -25.94 -22.16 -36.27
CA ARG A 10 -24.87 -21.23 -35.91
C ARG A 10 -24.22 -21.71 -34.63
N PRO A 11 -22.89 -21.94 -34.60
CA PRO A 11 -22.23 -22.20 -33.32
C PRO A 11 -22.30 -20.96 -32.45
N VAL A 12 -22.88 -21.10 -31.28
CA VAL A 12 -22.81 -20.11 -30.21
C VAL A 12 -21.37 -20.15 -29.71
N THR A 13 -20.54 -19.26 -30.22
CA THR A 13 -19.25 -18.96 -29.62
C THR A 13 -19.54 -18.39 -28.21
N ALA A 14 -19.34 -19.21 -27.19
CA ALA A 14 -19.25 -18.73 -25.84
C ALA A 14 -18.05 -17.78 -25.76
N ALA A 15 -18.30 -16.48 -25.77
CA ALA A 15 -17.30 -15.50 -25.40
C ALA A 15 -16.83 -15.87 -24.00
N SER A 16 -15.57 -16.28 -23.91
CA SER A 16 -14.87 -16.46 -22.63
C SER A 16 -15.01 -15.14 -21.88
N ALA A 17 -15.80 -15.11 -20.81
CA ALA A 17 -15.80 -14.02 -19.87
C ALA A 17 -14.37 -13.96 -19.32
N GLU A 18 -13.57 -12.99 -19.79
CA GLU A 18 -12.27 -12.70 -19.23
C GLU A 18 -12.49 -12.46 -17.74
N HIS A 19 -11.95 -13.36 -16.94
CA HIS A 19 -12.01 -13.26 -15.49
C HIS A 19 -11.15 -12.05 -15.11
N GLN A 20 -11.77 -10.90 -14.90
CA GLN A 20 -11.05 -9.74 -14.37
C GLN A 20 -10.47 -10.12 -13.01
N PRO A 21 -9.18 -9.89 -12.78
CA PRO A 21 -8.55 -10.25 -11.52
C PRO A 21 -9.24 -9.51 -10.36
N VAL A 22 -9.63 -10.29 -9.33
CA VAL A 22 -10.28 -9.74 -8.14
C VAL A 22 -9.28 -8.88 -7.37
N PRO A 23 -9.58 -7.62 -7.04
CA PRO A 23 -8.68 -6.76 -6.29
C PRO A 23 -8.39 -7.34 -4.90
N VAL A 24 -7.13 -7.20 -4.45
CA VAL A 24 -6.69 -7.60 -3.11
C VAL A 24 -7.00 -6.49 -2.09
N VAL A 25 -6.94 -5.24 -2.52
CA VAL A 25 -7.46 -4.09 -1.76
C VAL A 25 -8.63 -3.53 -2.55
N ASP A 26 -9.78 -3.38 -1.90
CA ASP A 26 -11.01 -2.87 -2.51
C ASP A 26 -11.68 -1.90 -1.54
N ILE A 27 -11.71 -0.64 -1.91
CA ILE A 27 -12.32 0.47 -1.17
C ILE A 27 -13.44 1.05 -2.01
N ASP A 28 -14.63 1.14 -1.44
CA ASP A 28 -15.80 1.79 -2.02
C ASP A 28 -16.30 2.87 -1.07
N SER A 29 -16.19 4.13 -1.52
CA SER A 29 -16.66 5.34 -0.83
C SER A 29 -16.16 5.48 0.61
N LEU A 30 -14.86 5.32 0.84
CA LEU A 30 -14.27 5.44 2.18
C LEU A 30 -14.40 6.84 2.75
N TRP A 31 -15.04 6.95 3.90
CA TRP A 31 -15.04 8.15 4.74
C TRP A 31 -14.37 7.90 6.08
N VAL A 32 -13.58 8.86 6.53
CA VAL A 32 -13.01 8.87 7.89
C VAL A 32 -13.14 10.25 8.47
N ARG A 33 -13.84 10.34 9.62
CA ARG A 33 -14.09 11.58 10.34
C ARG A 33 -13.51 11.53 11.74
N PHE A 34 -12.81 12.58 12.13
CA PHE A 34 -12.31 12.82 13.48
C PHE A 34 -12.99 14.07 14.06
N GLY A 35 -13.96 13.88 14.96
CA GLY A 35 -14.79 14.98 15.45
C GLY A 35 -15.52 15.68 14.32
N THR A 36 -15.17 16.94 14.04
CA THR A 36 -15.75 17.75 12.96
C THR A 36 -14.91 17.73 11.66
N VAL A 37 -13.75 17.04 11.66
CA VAL A 37 -12.83 17.03 10.52
C VAL A 37 -13.00 15.77 9.70
N ASP A 38 -13.38 15.91 8.43
CA ASP A 38 -13.38 14.83 7.46
C ASP A 38 -11.96 14.66 6.89
N ALA A 39 -11.24 13.67 7.40
CA ALA A 39 -9.88 13.37 6.99
C ALA A 39 -9.81 12.58 5.67
N VAL A 40 -10.86 11.80 5.37
CA VAL A 40 -11.06 11.08 4.09
C VAL A 40 -12.51 11.26 3.68
N ARG A 41 -12.73 11.54 2.38
CA ARG A 41 -14.02 12.00 1.83
C ARG A 41 -14.38 11.21 0.58
N GLY A 42 -14.94 10.01 0.75
CA GLY A 42 -15.47 9.19 -0.34
C GLY A 42 -14.38 8.74 -1.32
N ILE A 43 -13.28 8.16 -0.82
CA ILE A 43 -12.23 7.60 -1.68
C ILE A 43 -12.67 6.22 -2.17
N ASP A 44 -12.55 6.01 -3.50
CA ASP A 44 -12.56 4.71 -4.15
C ASP A 44 -11.13 4.32 -4.50
N LEU A 45 -10.75 3.06 -4.30
CA LEU A 45 -9.42 2.56 -4.60
C LEU A 45 -9.42 1.05 -4.75
N GLN A 46 -8.75 0.56 -5.80
CA GLN A 46 -8.52 -0.86 -5.98
C GLN A 46 -7.04 -1.15 -6.25
N VAL A 47 -6.51 -2.21 -5.64
CA VAL A 47 -5.15 -2.72 -5.93
C VAL A 47 -5.23 -4.19 -6.27
N LEU A 48 -4.73 -4.54 -7.45
CA LEU A 48 -4.70 -5.91 -7.93
C LEU A 48 -3.54 -6.71 -7.32
N PRO A 49 -3.61 -8.06 -7.33
CA PRO A 49 -2.47 -8.89 -6.95
C PRO A 49 -1.23 -8.56 -7.78
N GLY A 50 -0.06 -8.44 -7.15
CA GLY A 50 1.20 -8.13 -7.82
C GLY A 50 1.34 -6.69 -8.33
N ALA A 51 0.36 -5.83 -8.06
CA ALA A 51 0.41 -4.41 -8.40
C ALA A 51 0.95 -3.57 -7.22
N ALA A 52 1.62 -2.46 -7.56
CA ALA A 52 1.93 -1.40 -6.61
C ALA A 52 1.27 -0.09 -7.02
N THR A 53 0.60 0.55 -6.07
CA THR A 53 -0.10 1.82 -6.25
C THR A 53 0.46 2.87 -5.29
N ALA A 54 0.79 4.04 -5.82
CA ALA A 54 1.22 5.18 -5.02
C ALA A 54 0.01 6.03 -4.59
N LEU A 55 -0.06 6.36 -3.30
CA LEU A 55 -0.92 7.44 -2.80
C LEU A 55 -0.09 8.71 -2.68
N LEU A 56 -0.32 9.66 -3.55
CA LEU A 56 0.38 10.93 -3.61
C LEU A 56 -0.47 12.06 -3.04
N GLY A 57 0.16 13.09 -2.52
CA GLY A 57 -0.52 14.28 -2.01
C GLY A 57 0.30 14.99 -0.94
N ARG A 58 -0.10 16.23 -0.64
CA ARG A 58 0.51 17.03 0.43
C ARG A 58 0.23 16.43 1.82
N ASN A 59 0.94 16.91 2.84
CA ASN A 59 0.64 16.55 4.21
C ASN A 59 -0.81 16.94 4.55
N GLY A 60 -1.52 16.04 5.25
CA GLY A 60 -2.95 16.22 5.54
C GLY A 60 -3.91 15.83 4.40
N ALA A 61 -3.42 15.32 3.26
CA ALA A 61 -4.29 14.90 2.15
C ALA A 61 -5.14 13.65 2.40
N GLY A 62 -4.93 12.92 3.52
CA GLY A 62 -5.66 11.70 3.86
C GLY A 62 -4.88 10.40 3.66
N LYS A 63 -3.63 10.45 3.13
CA LYS A 63 -2.79 9.27 2.83
C LYS A 63 -2.64 8.33 4.03
N SER A 64 -2.04 8.81 5.12
CA SER A 64 -1.80 8.00 6.33
C SER A 64 -3.10 7.54 6.99
N THR A 65 -4.17 8.33 6.89
CA THR A 65 -5.49 7.94 7.40
C THR A 65 -6.05 6.75 6.62
N THR A 66 -5.96 6.78 5.29
CA THR A 66 -6.35 5.65 4.41
C THR A 66 -5.51 4.41 4.72
N MET A 67 -4.18 4.57 4.87
CA MET A 67 -3.29 3.46 5.24
C MET A 67 -3.65 2.84 6.60
N ARG A 68 -3.97 3.67 7.60
CA ARG A 68 -4.38 3.20 8.94
C ARG A 68 -5.70 2.43 8.92
N VAL A 69 -6.65 2.83 8.06
CA VAL A 69 -7.87 2.04 7.86
C VAL A 69 -7.51 0.68 7.27
N LEU A 70 -6.78 0.63 6.16
CA LEU A 70 -6.39 -0.63 5.51
C LEU A 70 -5.59 -1.56 6.42
N ALA A 71 -4.78 -1.01 7.31
CA ALA A 71 -4.03 -1.76 8.32
C ALA A 71 -4.90 -2.23 9.52
N GLY A 72 -6.19 -1.88 9.56
CA GLY A 72 -7.08 -2.17 10.67
C GLY A 72 -6.70 -1.46 11.97
N VAL A 73 -6.00 -0.32 11.89
CA VAL A 73 -5.61 0.49 13.05
C VAL A 73 -6.76 1.38 13.50
N ILE A 74 -7.50 1.95 12.54
CA ILE A 74 -8.70 2.74 12.80
C ILE A 74 -9.86 2.21 11.94
N PRO A 75 -11.12 2.24 12.44
CA PRO A 75 -12.27 1.86 11.64
C PRO A 75 -12.61 2.96 10.63
N PRO A 76 -13.20 2.62 9.47
CA PRO A 76 -13.82 3.61 8.59
C PRO A 76 -15.09 4.17 9.26
N THR A 77 -15.41 5.46 9.01
CA THR A 77 -16.69 6.05 9.43
C THR A 77 -17.82 5.55 8.55
N GLU A 78 -17.64 5.63 7.22
CA GLU A 78 -18.59 5.16 6.21
C GLU A 78 -17.84 4.47 5.08
N GLY A 79 -18.57 3.82 4.17
CA GLY A 79 -18.02 3.11 3.04
C GLY A 79 -17.69 1.64 3.34
N ARG A 80 -17.23 0.92 2.30
CA ARG A 80 -16.85 -0.49 2.38
C ARG A 80 -15.36 -0.64 2.11
N VAL A 81 -14.70 -1.45 2.90
CA VAL A 81 -13.27 -1.71 2.75
C VAL A 81 -13.00 -3.20 2.92
N HIS A 82 -12.49 -3.83 1.86
CA HIS A 82 -12.04 -5.21 1.88
C HIS A 82 -10.54 -5.30 1.64
N VAL A 83 -9.89 -6.15 2.41
CA VAL A 83 -8.46 -6.45 2.29
C VAL A 83 -8.30 -7.95 2.15
N ALA A 84 -7.81 -8.40 1.02
CA ALA A 84 -7.72 -9.83 0.67
C ALA A 84 -9.07 -10.57 0.75
N GLY A 85 -10.16 -9.87 0.43
CA GLY A 85 -11.54 -10.39 0.51
C GLY A 85 -12.14 -10.35 1.91
N LEU A 86 -11.42 -9.85 2.92
CA LEU A 86 -11.87 -9.75 4.32
C LEU A 86 -12.44 -8.35 4.59
N ASP A 87 -13.60 -8.27 5.20
CA ASP A 87 -14.21 -7.01 5.62
C ASP A 87 -13.46 -6.42 6.83
N ILE A 88 -13.00 -5.17 6.71
CA ILE A 88 -12.16 -4.52 7.73
C ILE A 88 -12.90 -4.32 9.06
N ARG A 89 -14.24 -4.18 9.05
CA ARG A 89 -15.05 -3.92 10.25
C ARG A 89 -15.28 -5.18 11.08
N THR A 90 -15.56 -6.29 10.39
CA THR A 90 -15.95 -7.54 11.03
C THR A 90 -14.78 -8.51 11.20
N GLU A 91 -13.75 -8.41 10.36
CA GLU A 91 -12.62 -9.34 10.29
C GLU A 91 -11.25 -8.70 10.57
N THR A 92 -11.21 -7.60 11.35
CA THR A 92 -10.00 -6.80 11.61
C THR A 92 -8.77 -7.63 11.98
N LEU A 93 -8.92 -8.67 12.81
CA LEU A 93 -7.78 -9.51 13.20
C LEU A 93 -7.26 -10.37 12.05
N ALA A 94 -8.15 -10.84 11.16
CA ALA A 94 -7.76 -11.58 9.97
C ALA A 94 -7.07 -10.65 8.98
N VAL A 95 -7.58 -9.42 8.77
CA VAL A 95 -6.93 -8.38 7.97
C VAL A 95 -5.51 -8.09 8.47
N LYS A 96 -5.31 -7.87 9.78
CA LYS A 96 -3.98 -7.65 10.37
C LYS A 96 -3.00 -8.81 10.12
N ARG A 97 -3.48 -10.04 9.98
CA ARG A 97 -2.62 -11.20 9.69
C ARG A 97 -2.11 -11.22 8.26
N VAL A 98 -2.92 -10.77 7.30
CA VAL A 98 -2.59 -10.77 5.88
C VAL A 98 -1.97 -9.46 5.40
N THR A 99 -1.83 -8.47 6.30
CA THR A 99 -1.31 -7.14 5.99
C THR A 99 0.00 -6.90 6.74
N GLY A 100 0.98 -6.36 6.04
CA GLY A 100 2.17 -5.72 6.60
C GLY A 100 2.03 -4.21 6.55
N TYR A 101 2.39 -3.52 7.62
CA TYR A 101 2.23 -2.07 7.70
C TYR A 101 3.49 -1.41 8.27
N CYS A 102 4.07 -0.49 7.49
CA CYS A 102 5.10 0.45 7.91
C CYS A 102 4.41 1.79 8.16
N PRO A 103 4.23 2.24 9.41
CA PRO A 103 3.60 3.53 9.71
C PRO A 103 4.56 4.69 9.44
N ASP A 104 4.02 5.88 9.16
CA ASP A 104 4.80 7.10 9.03
C ASP A 104 5.58 7.44 10.31
N VAL A 105 4.97 7.27 11.47
CA VAL A 105 5.60 7.52 12.77
C VAL A 105 5.43 6.33 13.70
N GLY A 106 6.50 5.99 14.44
CA GLY A 106 6.46 4.93 15.44
C GLY A 106 6.65 3.52 14.84
N GLY A 107 6.00 2.54 15.48
CA GLY A 107 6.05 1.13 15.02
C GLY A 107 7.14 0.28 15.67
N LEU A 108 8.13 0.89 16.33
CA LEU A 108 9.18 0.16 17.05
C LEU A 108 9.05 0.33 18.56
N VAL A 109 9.40 -0.72 19.31
CA VAL A 109 9.52 -0.70 20.77
C VAL A 109 10.94 -0.26 21.12
N PRO A 110 11.17 0.92 21.72
CA PRO A 110 12.52 1.47 21.89
C PRO A 110 13.49 0.59 22.68
N ARG A 111 12.97 -0.24 23.58
CA ARG A 111 13.78 -1.14 24.43
C ARG A 111 14.00 -2.53 23.81
N ALA A 112 13.45 -2.80 22.64
CA ALA A 112 13.65 -4.04 21.91
C ALA A 112 14.69 -3.85 20.79
N THR A 113 15.39 -4.91 20.44
CA THR A 113 16.34 -4.98 19.33
C THR A 113 15.60 -5.31 18.02
N PRO A 114 16.20 -5.06 16.83
CA PRO A 114 15.68 -5.56 15.56
C PRO A 114 15.34 -7.04 15.58
N TRP A 115 16.25 -7.85 16.14
CA TRP A 115 16.05 -9.29 16.22
C TRP A 115 14.83 -9.67 17.06
N GLU A 116 14.64 -9.04 18.21
CA GLU A 116 13.48 -9.26 19.08
C GLU A 116 12.17 -8.84 18.42
N HIS A 117 12.16 -7.74 17.63
CA HIS A 117 11.01 -7.35 16.84
C HIS A 117 10.65 -8.42 15.82
N LEU A 118 11.63 -8.94 15.06
CA LEU A 118 11.41 -9.99 14.07
C LEU A 118 10.96 -11.30 14.73
N GLN A 119 11.55 -11.67 15.86
CA GLN A 119 11.13 -12.83 16.64
C GLN A 119 9.67 -12.69 17.12
N LEU A 120 9.28 -11.51 17.62
CA LEU A 120 7.91 -11.23 18.01
C LEU A 120 6.96 -11.30 16.83
N ALA A 121 7.34 -10.67 15.68
CA ALA A 121 6.56 -10.72 14.46
C ALA A 121 6.36 -12.15 13.96
N ALA A 122 7.42 -12.97 13.95
CA ALA A 122 7.35 -14.37 13.56
C ALA A 122 6.38 -15.18 14.45
N LYS A 123 6.45 -14.99 15.77
CA LYS A 123 5.54 -15.64 16.73
C LYS A 123 4.09 -15.22 16.55
N LEU A 124 3.81 -13.91 16.45
CA LEU A 124 2.45 -13.37 16.29
C LEU A 124 1.80 -13.83 14.97
N ARG A 125 2.61 -13.98 13.92
CA ARG A 125 2.16 -14.40 12.59
C ARG A 125 2.24 -15.90 12.37
N ARG A 126 2.72 -16.67 13.36
CA ARG A 126 2.90 -18.14 13.30
C ARG A 126 3.71 -18.53 12.07
N MET A 127 4.82 -17.82 11.83
CA MET A 127 5.71 -18.14 10.72
C MET A 127 6.34 -19.53 10.92
N PRO A 128 6.57 -20.28 9.83
CA PRO A 128 7.23 -21.57 9.92
C PRO A 128 8.67 -21.43 10.41
N THR A 129 9.29 -22.54 10.81
CA THR A 129 10.73 -22.62 11.13
C THR A 129 11.57 -22.18 9.92
N GLY A 130 12.72 -21.55 10.17
CA GLY A 130 13.59 -21.01 9.10
C GLY A 130 13.31 -19.54 8.77
N TRP A 131 12.41 -18.86 9.50
CA TRP A 131 12.20 -17.43 9.38
C TRP A 131 13.47 -16.61 9.67
N GLU A 132 14.40 -17.17 10.44
CA GLU A 132 15.66 -16.56 10.84
C GLU A 132 16.55 -16.21 9.64
N ASP A 133 16.56 -17.05 8.59
CA ASP A 133 17.36 -16.80 7.39
C ASP A 133 16.83 -15.59 6.63
N ARG A 134 15.50 -15.51 6.48
CA ARG A 134 14.87 -14.32 5.89
C ARG A 134 15.07 -13.07 6.75
N ALA A 135 15.07 -13.21 8.08
CA ALA A 135 15.35 -12.11 8.97
C ALA A 135 16.76 -11.54 8.77
N ARG A 136 17.77 -12.43 8.67
CA ARG A 136 19.16 -12.04 8.40
C ARG A 136 19.31 -11.40 7.03
N ASP A 137 18.75 -11.99 5.98
CA ASP A 137 18.78 -11.45 4.62
C ASP A 137 18.22 -10.01 4.58
N LEU A 138 17.04 -9.76 5.16
CA LEU A 138 16.46 -8.44 5.21
C LEU A 138 17.29 -7.45 6.04
N LEU A 139 17.83 -7.87 7.18
CA LEU A 139 18.68 -7.01 8.01
C LEU A 139 19.97 -6.62 7.28
N GLU A 140 20.60 -7.54 6.56
CA GLU A 140 21.81 -7.25 5.76
C GLU A 140 21.47 -6.34 4.58
N ARG A 141 20.40 -6.62 3.83
CA ARG A 141 19.94 -5.79 2.70
C ARG A 141 19.69 -4.34 3.10
N PHE A 142 19.17 -4.10 4.30
CA PHE A 142 18.93 -2.76 4.85
C PHE A 142 20.11 -2.18 5.66
N ASP A 143 21.29 -2.79 5.63
CA ASP A 143 22.46 -2.37 6.42
C ASP A 143 22.15 -2.22 7.93
N LEU A 144 21.37 -3.18 8.48
CA LEU A 144 21.04 -3.27 9.89
C LEU A 144 21.59 -4.54 10.55
N GLY A 145 22.31 -5.41 9.82
CA GLY A 145 22.89 -6.66 10.32
C GLY A 145 23.82 -6.41 11.50
N GLY A 146 24.74 -5.45 11.38
CA GLY A 146 25.69 -5.09 12.45
C GLY A 146 25.04 -4.52 13.72
N VAL A 147 23.75 -4.14 13.66
CA VAL A 147 23.00 -3.59 14.82
C VAL A 147 21.79 -4.44 15.21
N ALA A 148 21.72 -5.68 14.69
CA ALA A 148 20.59 -6.60 14.90
C ALA A 148 20.26 -6.83 16.38
N HIS A 149 21.23 -6.70 17.26
CA HIS A 149 21.11 -6.91 18.71
C HIS A 149 21.27 -5.63 19.54
N ARG A 150 21.27 -4.43 18.89
CA ARG A 150 21.26 -3.14 19.57
C ARG A 150 19.83 -2.63 19.71
N VAL A 151 19.45 -2.09 20.88
CA VAL A 151 18.09 -1.55 21.11
C VAL A 151 17.76 -0.42 20.13
N THR A 152 16.53 -0.43 19.64
CA THR A 152 16.07 0.51 18.60
C THR A 152 15.88 1.95 19.09
N GLY A 153 15.83 2.17 20.41
CA GLY A 153 15.71 3.51 20.99
C GLY A 153 16.89 4.45 20.69
N GLY A 154 18.04 3.89 20.25
CA GLY A 154 19.20 4.65 19.77
C GLY A 154 19.34 4.73 18.25
N PHE A 155 18.28 4.36 17.49
CA PHE A 155 18.31 4.43 16.03
C PHE A 155 18.11 5.85 15.53
N SER A 156 18.77 6.20 14.40
CA SER A 156 18.41 7.38 13.65
C SER A 156 17.00 7.20 13.04
N HIS A 157 16.38 8.32 12.58
CA HIS A 157 15.10 8.26 11.89
C HIS A 157 15.14 7.29 10.70
N GLY A 158 16.15 7.38 9.84
CA GLY A 158 16.33 6.48 8.70
C GLY A 158 16.53 5.01 9.08
N MET A 159 17.28 4.70 10.16
CA MET A 159 17.41 3.33 10.66
C MET A 159 16.05 2.79 11.16
N GLY A 160 15.29 3.59 11.89
CA GLY A 160 13.95 3.24 12.34
C GLY A 160 13.00 2.98 11.16
N ARG A 161 13.07 3.81 10.12
CA ARG A 161 12.28 3.68 8.90
C ARG A 161 12.60 2.36 8.17
N ARG A 162 13.88 2.09 7.93
CA ARG A 162 14.36 0.83 7.33
C ARG A 162 13.86 -0.39 8.09
N MET A 163 13.96 -0.37 9.43
CA MET A 163 13.45 -1.46 10.27
C MET A 163 11.93 -1.63 10.18
N SER A 164 11.18 -0.55 10.05
CA SER A 164 9.71 -0.60 9.87
C SER A 164 9.32 -1.21 8.53
N VAL A 165 10.06 -0.91 7.45
CA VAL A 165 9.86 -1.55 6.12
C VAL A 165 10.15 -3.06 6.19
N ILE A 166 11.24 -3.46 6.87
CA ILE A 166 11.55 -4.88 7.10
C ILE A 166 10.36 -5.56 7.79
N LEU A 167 9.87 -5.02 8.89
CA LEU A 167 8.75 -5.60 9.64
C LEU A 167 7.47 -5.71 8.82
N ALA A 168 7.20 -4.73 7.95
CA ALA A 168 6.04 -4.73 7.07
C ALA A 168 6.11 -5.85 6.01
N SER A 169 7.30 -6.17 5.49
CA SER A 169 7.50 -7.15 4.40
C SER A 169 7.93 -8.54 4.87
N PHE A 170 8.43 -8.65 6.11
CA PHE A 170 9.10 -9.83 6.66
C PHE A 170 8.30 -11.13 6.51
N HIS A 171 7.01 -11.11 6.81
CA HIS A 171 6.15 -12.29 6.81
C HIS A 171 5.46 -12.56 5.45
N GLN A 172 5.91 -11.91 4.37
CA GLN A 172 5.36 -12.02 3.02
C GLN A 172 3.82 -11.89 2.99
N PRO A 173 3.28 -10.75 3.45
CA PRO A 173 1.85 -10.56 3.54
C PRO A 173 1.20 -10.47 2.16
N ARG A 174 -0.12 -10.68 2.07
CA ARG A 174 -0.89 -10.45 0.84
C ARG A 174 -1.01 -8.97 0.48
N VAL A 175 -0.92 -8.08 1.47
CA VAL A 175 -0.95 -6.63 1.30
C VAL A 175 0.20 -6.00 2.07
N VAL A 176 1.00 -5.18 1.40
CA VAL A 176 2.08 -4.37 1.98
C VAL A 176 1.67 -2.91 1.93
N LEU A 177 1.59 -2.27 3.09
CA LEU A 177 1.27 -0.85 3.24
C LEU A 177 2.50 -0.11 3.76
N LEU A 178 3.01 0.83 2.97
CA LEU A 178 4.22 1.61 3.29
C LEU A 178 3.86 3.10 3.35
N ASP A 179 3.80 3.65 4.56
CA ASP A 179 3.45 5.06 4.77
C ASP A 179 4.72 5.90 4.88
N GLU A 180 5.01 6.71 3.86
CA GLU A 180 6.22 7.52 3.67
C GLU A 180 7.53 6.71 3.88
N PRO A 181 7.73 5.57 3.20
CA PRO A 181 8.84 4.66 3.49
C PRO A 181 10.22 5.22 3.14
N PHE A 182 10.28 6.28 2.35
CA PHE A 182 11.51 6.90 1.86
C PHE A 182 11.94 8.13 2.67
N ASP A 183 11.09 8.59 3.60
CA ASP A 183 11.37 9.83 4.34
C ASP A 183 12.56 9.69 5.30
N GLY A 184 13.56 10.55 5.12
CA GLY A 184 14.79 10.55 5.93
C GLY A 184 15.68 9.32 5.77
N VAL A 185 15.50 8.55 4.69
CA VAL A 185 16.28 7.34 4.38
C VAL A 185 17.39 7.68 3.39
N ASP A 186 18.58 7.12 3.63
CA ASP A 186 19.74 7.25 2.74
C ASP A 186 19.51 6.47 1.40
N PRO A 187 20.35 6.73 0.37
CA PRO A 187 20.18 6.10 -0.94
C PRO A 187 20.18 4.56 -0.89
N LEU A 188 21.00 3.95 -0.05
CA LEU A 188 21.03 2.49 0.14
C LEU A 188 19.70 1.95 0.68
N GLY A 189 19.14 2.61 1.68
CA GLY A 189 17.84 2.22 2.24
C GLY A 189 16.67 2.48 1.28
N VAL A 190 16.77 3.50 0.41
CA VAL A 190 15.80 3.71 -0.67
C VAL A 190 15.86 2.56 -1.66
N GLU A 191 17.05 2.17 -2.12
CA GLU A 191 17.26 1.05 -3.04
C GLU A 191 16.70 -0.27 -2.46
N ALA A 192 17.07 -0.60 -1.22
CA ALA A 192 16.56 -1.78 -0.51
C ALA A 192 15.03 -1.75 -0.37
N THR A 193 14.42 -0.57 -0.17
CA THR A 193 12.96 -0.42 -0.11
C THR A 193 12.31 -0.68 -1.47
N LEU A 194 12.89 -0.18 -2.56
CA LEU A 194 12.42 -0.44 -3.93
C LEU A 194 12.51 -1.92 -4.28
N GLU A 195 13.59 -2.60 -3.91
CA GLU A 195 13.74 -4.04 -4.08
C GLU A 195 12.67 -4.83 -3.31
N VAL A 196 12.41 -4.48 -2.05
CA VAL A 196 11.36 -5.11 -1.24
C VAL A 196 9.97 -4.94 -1.86
N ILE A 197 9.68 -3.76 -2.44
CA ILE A 197 8.43 -3.53 -3.18
C ILE A 197 8.37 -4.44 -4.41
N ALA A 198 9.46 -4.55 -5.18
CA ALA A 198 9.53 -5.41 -6.35
C ALA A 198 9.37 -6.90 -5.97
N ASP A 199 10.06 -7.36 -4.92
CA ASP A 199 9.94 -8.72 -4.40
C ASP A 199 8.50 -9.04 -3.95
N ALA A 200 7.87 -8.14 -3.19
CA ALA A 200 6.49 -8.32 -2.73
C ALA A 200 5.52 -8.47 -3.92
N ARG A 201 5.67 -7.64 -4.95
CA ARG A 201 4.89 -7.72 -6.18
C ARG A 201 5.12 -9.04 -6.93
N ALA A 202 6.37 -9.46 -7.06
CA ALA A 202 6.73 -10.72 -7.72
C ALA A 202 6.10 -11.94 -7.03
N HIS A 203 5.90 -11.86 -5.70
CA HIS A 203 5.20 -12.87 -4.91
C HIS A 203 3.66 -12.72 -4.92
N GLY A 204 3.13 -11.79 -5.72
CA GLY A 204 1.68 -11.58 -5.86
C GLY A 204 1.05 -10.69 -4.78
N SER A 205 1.84 -10.05 -3.91
CA SER A 205 1.31 -9.10 -2.93
C SER A 205 0.81 -7.83 -3.64
N ALA A 206 -0.30 -7.27 -3.16
CA ALA A 206 -0.68 -5.89 -3.47
C ALA A 206 0.15 -4.95 -2.60
N VAL A 207 0.74 -3.91 -3.20
CA VAL A 207 1.56 -2.93 -2.47
C VAL A 207 0.93 -1.55 -2.58
N LEU A 208 0.79 -0.86 -1.46
CA LEU A 208 0.35 0.53 -1.42
C LEU A 208 1.44 1.37 -0.76
N VAL A 209 1.90 2.41 -1.46
CA VAL A 209 2.98 3.29 -0.99
C VAL A 209 2.43 4.71 -0.89
N SER A 210 2.41 5.30 0.30
CA SER A 210 2.19 6.74 0.40
C SER A 210 3.52 7.47 0.28
N THR A 211 3.55 8.54 -0.48
CA THR A 211 4.72 9.41 -0.55
C THR A 211 4.36 10.79 -1.11
N HIS A 212 5.19 11.78 -0.82
CA HIS A 212 5.17 13.08 -1.48
C HIS A 212 6.30 13.19 -2.54
N LEU A 213 7.17 12.17 -2.64
CA LEU A 213 8.31 12.10 -3.56
C LEU A 213 7.86 11.42 -4.86
N ARG A 214 7.44 12.23 -5.82
CA ARG A 214 6.88 11.81 -7.09
C ARG A 214 7.81 10.86 -7.88
N GLU A 215 9.09 11.16 -7.92
CA GLU A 215 10.11 10.38 -8.63
C GLU A 215 10.22 8.95 -8.08
N LEU A 216 10.13 8.79 -6.76
CA LEU A 216 10.15 7.47 -6.11
C LEU A 216 8.82 6.72 -6.31
N ALA A 217 7.70 7.43 -6.39
CA ALA A 217 6.42 6.81 -6.76
C ALA A 217 6.46 6.21 -8.17
N VAL A 218 7.08 6.92 -9.13
CA VAL A 218 7.25 6.43 -10.52
C VAL A 218 8.17 5.20 -10.56
N GLN A 219 9.22 5.15 -9.73
CA GLN A 219 10.12 4.00 -9.67
C GLN A 219 9.47 2.78 -8.98
N ALA A 220 8.71 3.01 -7.92
CA ALA A 220 8.16 1.96 -7.08
C ALA A 220 6.85 1.36 -7.61
N CYS A 221 6.02 2.16 -8.30
CA CYS A 221 4.60 1.85 -8.54
C CYS A 221 4.24 1.88 -10.02
N GLN A 222 3.18 1.16 -10.39
CA GLN A 222 2.60 1.16 -11.74
C GLN A 222 1.44 2.16 -11.84
N HIS A 223 0.74 2.39 -10.74
CA HIS A 223 -0.40 3.28 -10.66
C HIS A 223 -0.16 4.36 -9.61
N ALA A 224 -0.79 5.50 -9.78
CA ALA A 224 -0.76 6.60 -8.85
C ALA A 224 -2.16 7.17 -8.65
N ILE A 225 -2.50 7.43 -7.39
CA ILE A 225 -3.71 8.14 -6.98
C ILE A 225 -3.26 9.40 -6.27
N VAL A 226 -3.72 10.55 -6.75
CA VAL A 226 -3.42 11.85 -6.14
C VAL A 226 -4.54 12.24 -5.20
N LEU A 227 -4.20 12.44 -3.93
CA LEU A 227 -5.13 12.86 -2.88
C LEU A 227 -4.96 14.35 -2.57
N ARG A 228 -6.09 15.04 -2.36
CA ARG A 228 -6.15 16.43 -1.92
C ARG A 228 -7.35 16.64 -1.01
N GLY A 229 -7.10 17.16 0.20
CA GLY A 229 -8.16 17.48 1.16
C GLY A 229 -9.10 16.32 1.52
N GLY A 230 -8.57 15.09 1.53
CA GLY A 230 -9.32 13.88 1.84
C GLY A 230 -9.99 13.19 0.65
N SER A 231 -9.90 13.73 -0.57
CA SER A 231 -10.51 13.15 -1.76
C SER A 231 -9.48 12.76 -2.81
N ALA A 232 -9.77 11.76 -3.64
CA ALA A 232 -9.00 11.45 -4.83
C ALA A 232 -9.31 12.47 -5.93
N VAL A 233 -8.26 13.13 -6.46
CA VAL A 233 -8.39 14.18 -7.51
C VAL A 233 -7.76 13.75 -8.84
N GLY A 234 -7.11 12.59 -8.87
CA GLY A 234 -6.57 11.99 -10.09
C GLY A 234 -6.14 10.56 -9.83
N GLU A 235 -6.35 9.72 -10.85
CA GLU A 235 -5.88 8.33 -10.91
C GLU A 235 -5.30 8.09 -12.29
N MET A 236 -4.08 7.55 -12.36
CA MET A 236 -3.36 7.40 -13.60
C MET A 236 -2.21 6.38 -13.49
N PRO A 237 -1.65 5.89 -14.61
CA PRO A 237 -0.35 5.21 -14.62
C PRO A 237 0.71 6.08 -13.96
N ALA A 238 1.54 5.49 -13.07
CA ALA A 238 2.56 6.25 -12.33
C ALA A 238 3.58 6.94 -13.27
N ALA A 239 3.82 6.39 -14.44
CA ALA A 239 4.69 7.00 -15.45
C ALA A 239 4.22 8.38 -15.92
N GLU A 240 2.92 8.65 -15.91
CA GLU A 240 2.35 9.93 -16.36
C GLU A 240 2.68 11.11 -15.43
N ILE A 241 3.01 10.84 -14.18
CA ILE A 241 3.47 11.87 -13.24
C ILE A 241 4.99 12.06 -13.28
N GLY A 242 5.72 11.29 -14.12
CA GLY A 242 7.17 11.40 -14.32
C GLY A 242 7.58 12.63 -15.14
N GLY A 243 8.86 13.02 -15.06
CA GLY A 243 9.43 14.12 -15.83
C GLY A 243 8.78 15.50 -15.59
N GLU A 244 9.04 16.45 -16.49
CA GLU A 244 8.55 17.83 -16.35
C GLU A 244 7.05 17.98 -16.62
N ASP A 245 6.52 17.26 -17.61
CA ASP A 245 5.08 17.28 -17.94
C ASP A 245 4.26 16.70 -16.80
N GLY A 246 4.70 15.54 -16.24
CA GLY A 246 4.08 14.95 -15.07
C GLY A 246 4.17 15.84 -13.84
N ALA A 247 5.26 16.64 -13.69
CA ALA A 247 5.36 17.62 -12.62
C ALA A 247 4.33 18.74 -12.78
N ARG A 248 4.04 19.17 -14.02
CA ARG A 248 2.99 20.15 -14.30
C ARG A 248 1.60 19.59 -14.00
N LEU A 249 1.32 18.37 -14.49
CA LEU A 249 0.08 17.67 -14.20
C LEU A 249 -0.14 17.50 -12.70
N TYR A 250 0.83 17.00 -11.98
CA TYR A 250 0.72 16.79 -10.53
C TYR A 250 0.46 18.09 -9.77
N ARG A 251 1.13 19.19 -10.15
CA ARG A 251 0.88 20.52 -9.57
C ARG A 251 -0.54 21.00 -9.84
N SER A 252 -1.02 20.89 -11.09
CA SER A 252 -2.40 21.29 -11.41
C SER A 252 -3.42 20.53 -10.58
N LEU A 253 -3.28 19.22 -10.42
CA LEU A 253 -4.16 18.40 -9.58
C LEU A 253 -4.16 18.86 -8.10
N LEU A 254 -3.02 19.35 -7.59
CA LEU A 254 -2.92 19.84 -6.22
C LEU A 254 -3.43 21.28 -6.05
N ASP A 255 -3.38 22.12 -7.10
CA ASP A 255 -3.67 23.56 -7.02
C ASP A 255 -5.13 23.92 -7.44
N GLU A 256 -5.84 23.07 -8.17
CA GLU A 256 -7.20 23.32 -8.69
C GLU A 256 -8.32 23.46 -7.65
N ALA A 257 -8.02 23.82 -6.42
CA ALA A 257 -9.04 24.09 -5.39
C ALA A 257 -8.88 25.43 -4.72
N GLY A 258 -8.93 26.48 -5.52
CA GLY A 258 -9.05 27.88 -5.07
C GLY A 258 -10.21 28.65 -5.68
N ARG A 259 -11.12 27.98 -6.41
CA ARG A 259 -12.36 28.61 -6.88
C ARG A 259 -13.57 27.85 -6.35
N VAL A 260 -13.94 28.11 -5.10
CA VAL A 260 -15.35 28.03 -4.71
C VAL A 260 -16.01 29.20 -5.48
N PRO A 261 -17.05 28.98 -6.31
CA PRO A 261 -17.83 30.07 -6.82
C PRO A 261 -18.45 30.78 -5.60
N GLU A 262 -18.09 32.04 -5.38
CA GLU A 262 -18.87 32.91 -4.52
C GLU A 262 -20.28 33.00 -5.10
N ALA A 263 -21.25 32.52 -4.32
CA ALA A 263 -22.67 32.65 -4.61
C ALA A 263 -23.20 34.01 -4.16
#